data_49f46c824ed9b7db5e279db1b8c9f0d5
#
_entry.id   49f46c824ed9b7db5e279db1b8c9f0d5
#
_cell.length_a   1.000
_cell.length_b   1.000
_cell.length_c   1.000
_cell.angle_alpha   90.00
_cell.angle_beta   90.00
_cell.angle_gamma   90.00
#
_symmetry.space_group_name_H-M   'P 1'
#
loop_
_entity.id
_entity.type
_entity.pdbx_description
1 polymer ?
#
loop_
_entity_poly.entity_id
_entity_poly.type
_entity_poly.pdbx_seq_one_letter_code
_entity_poly.pdbx_strand_id
1 'polypeptide(L)'
;MTPLRIGTRGSALATTQTTHVAETLTERSGLAHELVVIRTEGDVTTGSLASLGGTGVFASALRAAVLDGVVDAAVHSLKDLPAAQPETLEIAAVPARADLRDALCARDGLTLATLPEGARVGTGSPRRVAQLKALRPDLELVDIRGNVQTRLARVPGLEQHDDHAPAAAGSPRGDLDAVILA
;
A
#
# COMPACT_ATOMS: atom_id res chain seq x y z
N MET A 1 30.12 -5.01 13.64
CA MET A 1 28.74 -5.31 14.11
C MET A 1 27.94 -5.72 12.90
N THR A 2 27.15 -6.77 13.01
CA THR A 2 26.28 -7.22 11.91
C THR A 2 25.15 -6.20 11.72
N PRO A 3 24.80 -5.79 10.50
CA PRO A 3 23.70 -4.86 10.29
C PRO A 3 22.37 -5.48 10.69
N LEU A 4 21.43 -4.66 11.13
CA LEU A 4 20.05 -5.06 11.41
C LEU A 4 19.34 -5.33 10.08
N ARG A 5 18.84 -6.55 9.88
CA ARG A 5 18.12 -6.94 8.67
C ARG A 5 16.64 -6.63 8.85
N ILE A 6 16.13 -5.73 8.02
CA ILE A 6 14.74 -5.25 8.11
C ILE A 6 13.96 -5.72 6.89
N GLY A 7 12.99 -6.60 7.12
CA GLY A 7 12.12 -7.16 6.08
C GLY A 7 11.08 -6.15 5.61
N THR A 8 10.89 -6.06 4.29
CA THR A 8 9.91 -5.20 3.63
C THR A 8 9.27 -5.88 2.43
N ARG A 9 8.09 -5.43 2.01
CA ARG A 9 7.52 -5.79 0.71
C ARG A 9 8.21 -5.01 -0.41
N GLY A 10 8.12 -5.54 -1.65
CA GLY A 10 8.76 -4.94 -2.82
C GLY A 10 8.04 -3.74 -3.44
N SER A 11 6.92 -3.24 -2.87
CA SER A 11 6.27 -2.05 -3.42
C SER A 11 7.02 -0.77 -3.02
N ALA A 12 7.02 0.23 -3.89
CA ALA A 12 7.69 1.52 -3.62
C ALA A 12 7.23 2.15 -2.29
N LEU A 13 5.93 2.11 -1.96
CA LEU A 13 5.44 2.60 -0.68
C LEU A 13 6.03 1.83 0.50
N ALA A 14 6.06 0.48 0.44
CA ALA A 14 6.59 -0.33 1.52
C ALA A 14 8.09 -0.11 1.71
N THR A 15 8.86 -0.05 0.63
CA THR A 15 10.30 0.22 0.70
C THR A 15 10.58 1.61 1.25
N THR A 16 9.88 2.66 0.80
CA THR A 16 10.01 4.02 1.33
C THR A 16 9.70 4.07 2.83
N GLN A 17 8.60 3.47 3.27
CA GLN A 17 8.23 3.44 4.69
C GLN A 17 9.29 2.69 5.52
N THR A 18 9.78 1.57 5.01
CA THR A 18 10.81 0.79 5.70
C THR A 18 12.14 1.54 5.76
N THR A 19 12.53 2.25 4.70
CA THR A 19 13.73 3.08 4.68
C THR A 19 13.66 4.16 5.77
N HIS A 20 12.56 4.89 5.89
CA HIS A 20 12.39 5.90 6.94
C HIS A 20 12.52 5.32 8.36
N VAL A 21 11.94 4.13 8.60
CA VAL A 21 12.08 3.44 9.89
C VAL A 21 13.53 3.03 10.14
N ALA A 22 14.18 2.45 9.14
CA ALA A 22 15.56 1.97 9.22
C ALA A 22 16.55 3.12 9.48
N GLU A 23 16.41 4.23 8.77
CA GLU A 23 17.19 5.46 8.98
C GLU A 23 17.01 6.01 10.40
N THR A 24 15.76 6.11 10.87
CA THR A 24 15.46 6.55 12.23
C THR A 24 16.08 5.64 13.29
N LEU A 25 16.06 4.31 13.07
CA LEU A 25 16.70 3.35 13.96
C LEU A 25 18.21 3.54 13.97
N THR A 26 18.82 3.71 12.81
CA THR A 26 20.27 3.95 12.69
C THR A 26 20.68 5.24 13.39
N GLU A 27 19.95 6.33 13.16
CA GLU A 27 20.22 7.61 13.82
C GLU A 27 20.17 7.53 15.36
N ARG A 28 19.25 6.74 15.89
CA ARG A 28 19.06 6.62 17.34
C ARG A 28 19.95 5.59 18.02
N SER A 29 20.32 4.52 17.33
CA SER A 29 21.05 3.39 17.92
C SER A 29 22.50 3.31 17.47
N GLY A 30 22.87 3.94 16.36
CA GLY A 30 24.17 3.78 15.68
C GLY A 30 24.33 2.43 14.98
N LEU A 31 23.29 1.58 14.94
CA LEU A 31 23.31 0.30 14.24
C LEU A 31 23.14 0.50 12.74
N ALA A 32 24.02 -0.11 11.94
CA ALA A 32 23.81 -0.17 10.50
C ALA A 32 22.59 -1.05 10.19
N HIS A 33 21.91 -0.81 9.08
CA HIS A 33 20.76 -1.60 8.64
C HIS A 33 20.94 -2.13 7.21
N GLU A 34 20.19 -3.18 6.89
CA GLU A 34 20.04 -3.75 5.56
C GLU A 34 18.55 -4.01 5.32
N LEU A 35 18.00 -3.55 4.20
CA LEU A 35 16.64 -3.85 3.79
C LEU A 35 16.61 -5.16 3.00
N VAL A 36 15.75 -6.09 3.44
CA VAL A 36 15.55 -7.39 2.78
C VAL A 36 14.14 -7.43 2.19
N VAL A 37 14.05 -7.46 0.85
CA VAL A 37 12.77 -7.53 0.15
C VAL A 37 12.22 -8.95 0.19
N ILE A 38 11.07 -9.13 0.81
CA ILE A 38 10.34 -10.41 0.89
C ILE A 38 9.16 -10.37 -0.07
N ARG A 39 9.10 -11.31 -1.00
CA ARG A 39 7.95 -11.47 -1.91
C ARG A 39 6.77 -12.08 -1.16
N THR A 40 5.60 -11.47 -1.28
CA THR A 40 4.37 -11.96 -0.65
C THR A 40 3.38 -12.46 -1.70
N GLU A 41 2.54 -13.44 -1.34
CA GLU A 41 1.47 -13.94 -2.24
C GLU A 41 0.51 -12.80 -2.65
N GLY A 42 0.28 -11.83 -1.78
CA GLY A 42 -0.55 -10.67 -2.07
C GLY A 42 0.02 -9.74 -3.15
N ASP A 43 1.33 -9.81 -3.41
CA ASP A 43 1.97 -9.03 -4.49
C ASP A 43 1.79 -9.68 -5.87
N VAL A 44 1.46 -10.97 -5.91
CA VAL A 44 1.35 -11.78 -7.16
C VAL A 44 -0.11 -12.06 -7.53
N THR A 45 -1.04 -11.99 -6.57
CA THR A 45 -2.43 -12.41 -6.78
C THR A 45 -3.29 -11.28 -7.33
N THR A 46 -3.95 -11.52 -8.46
CA THR A 46 -4.81 -10.55 -9.17
C THR A 46 -6.31 -10.65 -8.83
N GLY A 47 -6.73 -11.63 -8.00
CA GLY A 47 -8.12 -11.85 -7.59
C GLY A 47 -8.69 -10.77 -6.64
N SER A 48 -10.02 -10.67 -6.49
CA SER A 48 -10.66 -9.75 -5.53
C SER A 48 -10.19 -10.01 -4.09
N LEU A 49 -9.86 -8.96 -3.29
CA LEU A 49 -9.53 -9.12 -1.86
C LEU A 49 -10.67 -9.76 -1.07
N ALA A 50 -11.91 -9.51 -1.48
CA ALA A 50 -13.08 -10.13 -0.86
C ALA A 50 -13.15 -11.65 -1.11
N SER A 51 -12.61 -12.13 -2.24
CA SER A 51 -12.55 -13.56 -2.59
C SER A 51 -11.36 -14.29 -1.99
N LEU A 52 -10.29 -13.58 -1.60
CA LEU A 52 -9.08 -14.16 -1.02
C LEU A 52 -9.22 -14.51 0.47
N GLY A 53 -10.34 -14.16 1.11
CA GLY A 53 -10.77 -14.66 2.42
C GLY A 53 -9.80 -14.50 3.60
N GLY A 54 -8.65 -13.86 3.43
CA GLY A 54 -7.56 -13.89 4.39
C GLY A 54 -7.15 -12.51 4.90
N THR A 55 -7.43 -12.23 6.17
CA THR A 55 -6.67 -11.24 6.94
C THR A 55 -5.22 -11.70 7.03
N GLY A 56 -4.27 -10.91 6.51
CA GLY A 56 -2.85 -11.18 6.68
C GLY A 56 -2.10 -11.78 5.50
N VAL A 57 -2.70 -11.87 4.32
CA VAL A 57 -2.04 -12.34 3.08
C VAL A 57 -0.71 -11.59 2.81
N PHE A 58 -0.65 -10.31 3.19
CA PHE A 58 0.57 -9.50 3.07
C PHE A 58 1.54 -9.65 4.25
N ALA A 59 1.08 -10.18 5.38
CA ALA A 59 1.89 -10.28 6.59
C ALA A 59 2.54 -11.65 6.78
N SER A 60 1.96 -12.72 6.25
CA SER A 60 2.38 -14.10 6.50
C SER A 60 3.83 -14.38 6.09
N ALA A 61 4.23 -13.98 4.88
CA ALA A 61 5.59 -14.21 4.40
C ALA A 61 6.66 -13.42 5.19
N LEU A 62 6.37 -12.17 5.56
CA LEU A 62 7.26 -11.36 6.38
C LEU A 62 7.36 -11.90 7.81
N ARG A 63 6.24 -12.39 8.39
CA ARG A 63 6.24 -13.06 9.71
C ARG A 63 7.09 -14.33 9.69
N ALA A 64 6.93 -15.16 8.68
CA ALA A 64 7.77 -16.35 8.51
C ALA A 64 9.25 -15.97 8.44
N ALA A 65 9.61 -14.96 7.65
CA ALA A 65 10.99 -14.49 7.53
C ALA A 65 11.59 -14.01 8.87
N VAL A 66 10.78 -13.40 9.76
CA VAL A 66 11.22 -13.03 11.11
C VAL A 66 11.40 -14.28 11.98
N LEU A 67 10.42 -15.19 11.97
CA LEU A 67 10.47 -16.43 12.78
C LEU A 67 11.61 -17.35 12.37
N ASP A 68 11.91 -17.41 11.08
CA ASP A 68 13.01 -18.22 10.52
C ASP A 68 14.38 -17.54 10.67
N GLY A 69 14.42 -16.33 11.25
CA GLY A 69 15.67 -15.59 11.43
C GLY A 69 16.31 -15.09 10.13
N VAL A 70 15.54 -15.01 9.03
CA VAL A 70 16.00 -14.42 7.76
C VAL A 70 16.16 -12.92 7.90
N VAL A 71 15.25 -12.28 8.65
CA VAL A 71 15.28 -10.86 9.03
C VAL A 71 15.09 -10.73 10.54
N ASP A 72 15.59 -9.64 11.10
CA ASP A 72 15.54 -9.37 12.54
C ASP A 72 14.26 -8.62 12.93
N ALA A 73 13.70 -7.87 12.01
CA ALA A 73 12.44 -7.14 12.15
C ALA A 73 11.74 -7.02 10.80
N ALA A 74 10.43 -6.72 10.80
CA ALA A 74 9.67 -6.44 9.60
C ALA A 74 8.85 -5.16 9.78
N VAL A 75 8.75 -4.35 8.72
CA VAL A 75 7.94 -3.12 8.71
C VAL A 75 6.67 -3.33 7.89
N HIS A 76 5.55 -2.92 8.47
CA HIS A 76 4.23 -3.03 7.87
C HIS A 76 3.41 -1.76 8.01
N SER A 77 2.55 -1.48 7.06
CA SER A 77 1.40 -0.61 7.32
C SER A 77 0.48 -1.30 8.33
N LEU A 78 0.18 -0.66 9.46
CA LEU A 78 -0.59 -1.29 10.55
C LEU A 78 -1.94 -1.85 10.10
N LYS A 79 -2.58 -1.21 9.11
CA LYS A 79 -3.86 -1.66 8.53
C LYS A 79 -3.78 -3.04 7.86
N ASP A 80 -2.58 -3.49 7.46
CA ASP A 80 -2.36 -4.76 6.76
C ASP A 80 -2.07 -5.91 7.75
N LEU A 81 -1.82 -5.59 9.02
CA LEU A 81 -1.64 -6.58 10.07
C LEU A 81 -3.00 -7.09 10.58
N PRO A 82 -3.17 -8.41 10.77
CA PRO A 82 -4.33 -8.96 11.47
C PRO A 82 -4.41 -8.41 12.90
N ALA A 83 -5.63 -8.29 13.44
CA ALA A 83 -5.85 -7.85 14.82
C ALA A 83 -5.20 -8.82 15.83
N ALA A 84 -5.30 -10.13 15.57
CA ALA A 84 -4.61 -11.15 16.35
C ALA A 84 -3.15 -11.28 15.87
N GLN A 85 -2.21 -11.15 16.81
CA GLN A 85 -0.80 -11.38 16.57
C GLN A 85 -0.41 -12.78 17.05
N PRO A 86 0.57 -13.46 16.39
CA PRO A 86 1.16 -14.68 16.92
C PRO A 86 1.83 -14.40 18.29
N GLU A 87 1.74 -15.31 19.23
CA GLU A 87 2.37 -15.18 20.56
C GLU A 87 3.90 -14.99 20.50
N THR A 88 4.51 -15.42 19.40
CA THR A 88 5.97 -15.38 19.18
C THR A 88 6.46 -14.08 18.55
N LEU A 89 5.57 -13.17 18.16
CA LEU A 89 5.90 -11.88 17.53
C LEU A 89 5.21 -10.73 18.25
N GLU A 90 5.94 -9.64 18.40
CA GLU A 90 5.45 -8.41 19.03
C GLU A 90 5.47 -7.23 18.05
N ILE A 91 4.55 -6.29 18.24
CA ILE A 91 4.64 -4.98 17.60
C ILE A 91 5.59 -4.13 18.48
N ALA A 92 6.86 -4.12 18.12
CA ALA A 92 7.90 -3.45 18.90
C ALA A 92 7.77 -1.92 18.93
N ALA A 93 7.27 -1.32 17.85
CA ALA A 93 7.05 0.12 17.76
C ALA A 93 5.98 0.49 16.73
N VAL A 94 5.32 1.61 16.96
CA VAL A 94 4.44 2.27 15.99
C VAL A 94 4.95 3.70 15.84
N PRO A 95 5.62 4.04 14.73
CA PRO A 95 6.11 5.40 14.47
C PRO A 95 4.97 6.43 14.41
N ALA A 96 5.32 7.71 14.51
CA ALA A 96 4.36 8.80 14.40
C ALA A 96 3.60 8.69 13.07
N ARG A 97 2.27 8.82 13.15
CA ARG A 97 1.40 8.70 11.98
C ARG A 97 1.54 9.93 11.10
N ALA A 98 1.62 9.71 9.79
CA ALA A 98 1.45 10.77 8.79
C ALA A 98 -0.02 11.24 8.71
N ASP A 99 -0.37 12.06 7.73
CA ASP A 99 -1.75 12.50 7.52
C ASP A 99 -2.68 11.27 7.36
N LEU A 100 -3.79 11.29 8.09
CA LEU A 100 -4.75 10.18 8.13
C LEU A 100 -5.87 10.30 7.07
N ARG A 101 -5.92 11.44 6.37
CA ARG A 101 -6.96 11.71 5.38
C ARG A 101 -6.79 10.86 4.13
N ASP A 102 -7.91 10.53 3.50
CA ASP A 102 -7.89 9.97 2.16
C ASP A 102 -7.49 11.04 1.14
N ALA A 103 -6.69 10.66 0.15
CA ALA A 103 -6.27 11.52 -0.95
C ALA A 103 -7.06 11.20 -2.21
N LEU A 104 -7.69 12.23 -2.81
CA LEU A 104 -8.20 12.17 -4.16
C LEU A 104 -7.06 12.54 -5.12
N CYS A 105 -6.67 11.59 -5.96
CA CYS A 105 -5.70 11.80 -7.03
C CYS A 105 -6.46 11.82 -8.36
N ALA A 106 -6.71 13.02 -8.89
CA ALA A 106 -7.52 13.23 -10.09
C ALA A 106 -6.69 13.86 -11.21
N ARG A 107 -7.10 13.59 -12.47
CA ARG A 107 -6.57 14.30 -13.62
C ARG A 107 -6.83 15.80 -13.52
N ASP A 108 -5.99 16.58 -14.17
CA ASP A 108 -6.16 18.04 -14.33
C ASP A 108 -6.32 18.82 -13.01
N GLY A 109 -5.89 18.26 -11.87
CA GLY A 109 -6.05 18.88 -10.56
C GLY A 109 -7.49 19.00 -10.07
N LEU A 110 -8.43 18.19 -10.62
CA LEU A 110 -9.83 18.20 -10.21
C LEU A 110 -9.99 17.80 -8.74
N THR A 111 -10.97 18.39 -8.11
CA THR A 111 -11.40 18.06 -6.74
C THR A 111 -12.70 17.27 -6.77
N LEU A 112 -13.13 16.72 -5.63
CA LEU A 112 -14.40 15.99 -5.55
C LEU A 112 -15.60 16.87 -5.97
N ALA A 113 -15.51 18.17 -5.70
CA ALA A 113 -16.55 19.13 -6.08
C ALA A 113 -16.56 19.48 -7.57
N THR A 114 -15.38 19.42 -8.24
CA THR A 114 -15.21 19.81 -9.64
C THR A 114 -15.15 18.64 -10.61
N LEU A 115 -15.16 17.39 -10.11
CA LEU A 115 -15.30 16.21 -10.96
C LEU A 115 -16.61 16.30 -11.78
N PRO A 116 -16.57 16.03 -13.11
CA PRO A 116 -17.76 15.99 -13.95
C PRO A 116 -18.82 15.01 -13.44
N GLU A 117 -20.07 15.25 -13.82
CA GLU A 117 -21.13 14.25 -13.64
C GLU A 117 -20.78 12.95 -14.38
N GLY A 118 -20.99 11.81 -13.74
CA GLY A 118 -20.62 10.51 -14.30
C GLY A 118 -19.12 10.20 -14.29
N ALA A 119 -18.27 11.05 -13.67
CA ALA A 119 -16.83 10.80 -13.61
C ALA A 119 -16.52 9.45 -12.98
N ARG A 120 -15.53 8.75 -13.55
CA ARG A 120 -15.10 7.42 -13.13
C ARG A 120 -14.06 7.51 -12.02
N VAL A 121 -14.42 7.07 -10.81
CA VAL A 121 -13.55 7.16 -9.62
C VAL A 121 -13.20 5.77 -9.10
N GLY A 122 -11.90 5.45 -9.08
CA GLY A 122 -11.37 4.17 -8.67
C GLY A 122 -11.16 4.06 -7.15
N THR A 123 -11.71 3.01 -6.53
CA THR A 123 -11.40 2.62 -5.14
C THR A 123 -11.70 1.15 -4.90
N GLY A 124 -10.83 0.44 -4.18
CA GLY A 124 -11.07 -0.95 -3.74
C GLY A 124 -11.66 -1.04 -2.33
N SER A 125 -12.14 0.07 -1.75
CA SER A 125 -12.66 0.12 -0.38
C SER A 125 -14.17 0.26 -0.35
N PRO A 126 -14.95 -0.73 0.14
CA PRO A 126 -16.39 -0.62 0.27
C PRO A 126 -16.85 0.58 1.13
N ARG A 127 -16.06 0.92 2.16
CA ARG A 127 -16.33 2.09 3.01
C ARG A 127 -16.24 3.39 2.22
N ARG A 128 -15.22 3.55 1.37
CA ARG A 128 -15.06 4.73 0.49
C ARG A 128 -16.15 4.79 -0.57
N VAL A 129 -16.53 3.64 -1.13
CA VAL A 129 -17.66 3.54 -2.07
C VAL A 129 -18.93 4.09 -1.43
N ALA A 130 -19.26 3.68 -0.20
CA ALA A 130 -20.45 4.14 0.49
C ALA A 130 -20.42 5.65 0.76
N GLN A 131 -19.28 6.20 1.19
CA GLN A 131 -19.11 7.63 1.44
C GLN A 131 -19.19 8.46 0.16
N LEU A 132 -18.53 8.01 -0.92
CA LEU A 132 -18.59 8.69 -2.21
C LEU A 132 -20.01 8.72 -2.78
N LYS A 133 -20.74 7.60 -2.71
CA LYS A 133 -22.15 7.55 -3.14
C LYS A 133 -23.06 8.47 -2.35
N ALA A 134 -22.79 8.66 -1.06
CA ALA A 134 -23.55 9.58 -0.24
C ALA A 134 -23.29 11.06 -0.60
N LEU A 135 -22.05 11.40 -0.98
CA LEU A 135 -21.65 12.76 -1.31
C LEU A 135 -21.89 13.13 -2.78
N ARG A 136 -21.65 12.18 -3.69
CA ARG A 136 -21.70 12.33 -5.15
C ARG A 136 -22.31 11.06 -5.76
N PRO A 137 -23.63 10.90 -5.69
CA PRO A 137 -24.35 9.72 -6.22
C PRO A 137 -24.25 9.56 -7.74
N ASP A 138 -23.91 10.65 -8.43
CA ASP A 138 -23.70 10.72 -9.87
C ASP A 138 -22.41 10.04 -10.35
N LEU A 139 -21.42 9.81 -9.48
CA LEU A 139 -20.14 9.23 -9.89
C LEU A 139 -20.25 7.73 -10.22
N GLU A 140 -19.51 7.32 -11.26
CA GLU A 140 -19.27 5.92 -11.55
C GLU A 140 -18.10 5.39 -10.70
N LEU A 141 -18.40 4.53 -9.73
CA LEU A 141 -17.38 3.97 -8.83
C LEU A 141 -16.86 2.65 -9.36
N VAL A 142 -15.55 2.59 -9.61
CA VAL A 142 -14.86 1.44 -10.21
C VAL A 142 -14.02 0.73 -9.17
N ASP A 143 -14.19 -0.59 -9.03
CA ASP A 143 -13.30 -1.40 -8.18
C ASP A 143 -11.90 -1.47 -8.78
N ILE A 144 -10.89 -1.13 -7.99
CA ILE A 144 -9.49 -1.11 -8.42
C ILE A 144 -8.58 -1.87 -7.48
N ARG A 145 -7.53 -2.45 -8.05
CA ARG A 145 -6.52 -3.26 -7.36
C ARG A 145 -5.12 -2.78 -7.71
N GLY A 146 -4.14 -3.35 -7.04
CA GLY A 146 -2.73 -3.07 -7.24
C GLY A 146 -2.14 -2.16 -6.17
N ASN A 147 -0.84 -1.90 -6.30
CA ASN A 147 -0.13 -0.91 -5.48
C ASN A 147 -0.51 0.53 -5.86
N VAL A 148 0.06 1.51 -5.17
CA VAL A 148 -0.23 2.94 -5.42
C VAL A 148 0.06 3.33 -6.87
N GLN A 149 1.22 2.93 -7.39
CA GLN A 149 1.63 3.27 -8.76
C GLN A 149 0.69 2.67 -9.80
N THR A 150 0.32 1.39 -9.66
CA THR A 150 -0.66 0.73 -10.54
C THR A 150 -2.00 1.47 -10.55
N ARG A 151 -2.45 1.98 -9.41
CA ARG A 151 -3.71 2.73 -9.31
C ARG A 151 -3.59 4.12 -9.90
N LEU A 152 -2.50 4.85 -9.64
CA LEU A 152 -2.25 6.17 -10.22
C LEU A 152 -2.14 6.12 -11.74
N ALA A 153 -1.52 5.08 -12.30
CA ALA A 153 -1.41 4.90 -13.75
C ALA A 153 -2.77 4.75 -14.47
N ARG A 154 -3.86 4.53 -13.74
CA ARG A 154 -5.22 4.53 -14.30
C ARG A 154 -5.79 5.93 -14.51
N VAL A 155 -5.15 6.97 -13.96
CA VAL A 155 -5.55 8.38 -14.11
C VAL A 155 -4.61 9.06 -15.08
N PRO A 156 -5.10 9.66 -16.18
CA PRO A 156 -4.25 10.36 -17.14
C PRO A 156 -3.41 11.47 -16.47
N GLY A 157 -2.14 11.54 -16.81
CA GLY A 157 -1.19 12.54 -16.28
C GLY A 157 -0.64 12.22 -14.89
N LEU A 158 -1.06 11.10 -14.25
CA LEU A 158 -0.53 10.64 -12.97
C LEU A 158 0.34 9.37 -13.10
N GLU A 159 0.68 9.02 -14.34
CA GLU A 159 1.60 7.91 -14.61
C GLU A 159 3.00 8.31 -14.13
N GLN A 160 3.40 7.83 -12.98
CA GLN A 160 4.78 7.95 -12.56
C GLN A 160 5.62 6.88 -13.28
N HIS A 161 6.71 7.30 -13.90
CA HIS A 161 7.76 6.38 -14.33
C HIS A 161 8.44 5.86 -13.05
N ASP A 162 8.06 4.67 -12.64
CA ASP A 162 8.72 3.99 -11.52
C ASP A 162 9.66 2.95 -12.12
N ASP A 163 10.95 3.22 -12.05
CA ASP A 163 12.00 2.30 -12.49
C ASP A 163 12.09 1.02 -11.63
N HIS A 164 11.34 0.96 -10.52
CA HIS A 164 11.46 -0.10 -9.51
C HIS A 164 10.34 -1.14 -9.54
N ALA A 165 9.21 -0.87 -10.19
CA ALA A 165 8.14 -1.87 -10.33
C ALA A 165 7.32 -1.63 -11.60
N PRO A 166 7.56 -2.38 -12.68
CA PRO A 166 6.70 -2.32 -13.84
C PRO A 166 5.27 -2.67 -13.43
N ALA A 167 4.32 -1.82 -13.81
CA ALA A 167 2.90 -2.14 -13.66
C ALA A 167 2.64 -3.52 -14.29
N ALA A 168 1.87 -4.36 -13.62
CA ALA A 168 1.55 -5.69 -14.13
C ALA A 168 1.07 -5.58 -15.58
N ALA A 169 1.70 -6.34 -16.46
CA ALA A 169 1.39 -6.32 -17.89
C ALA A 169 -0.11 -6.57 -18.09
N GLY A 170 -0.80 -5.68 -18.83
CA GLY A 170 -2.23 -5.77 -19.10
C GLY A 170 -3.15 -5.03 -18.11
N SER A 171 -2.61 -4.31 -17.12
CA SER A 171 -3.45 -3.44 -16.26
C SER A 171 -4.02 -2.26 -17.07
N PRO A 172 -5.31 -1.89 -16.89
CA PRO A 172 -5.88 -0.70 -17.52
C PRO A 172 -5.08 0.56 -17.16
N ARG A 173 -4.94 1.50 -18.10
CA ARG A 173 -4.26 2.78 -17.92
C ARG A 173 -5.11 3.91 -18.45
N GLY A 174 -5.09 5.07 -17.78
CA GLY A 174 -5.74 6.28 -18.27
C GLY A 174 -7.26 6.16 -18.44
N ASP A 175 -7.90 5.22 -17.77
CA ASP A 175 -9.31 4.90 -17.93
C ASP A 175 -10.21 5.47 -16.81
N LEU A 176 -9.62 6.16 -15.84
CA LEU A 176 -10.31 6.77 -14.70
C LEU A 176 -10.06 8.28 -14.64
N ASP A 177 -11.03 9.03 -14.14
CA ASP A 177 -10.89 10.47 -13.88
C ASP A 177 -10.15 10.72 -12.56
N ALA A 178 -10.29 9.81 -11.60
CA ALA A 178 -9.63 9.91 -10.29
C ALA A 178 -9.50 8.55 -9.60
N VAL A 179 -8.62 8.49 -8.60
CA VAL A 179 -8.54 7.38 -7.64
C VAL A 179 -8.50 7.90 -6.21
N ILE A 180 -9.03 7.13 -5.25
CA ILE A 180 -8.93 7.43 -3.82
C ILE A 180 -7.87 6.53 -3.19
N LEU A 181 -6.89 7.15 -2.58
CA LEU A 181 -5.76 6.50 -1.89
C LEU A 181 -5.75 6.86 -0.39
N ALA A 182 -4.97 6.09 0.39
CA ALA A 182 -4.69 6.35 1.81
C ALA A 182 -3.23 6.05 2.11
#